data_2ef1454fe154286f87437b15097ea78a
#
_entry.id   2ef1454fe154286f87437b15097ea78a
#
_cell.length_a   1.000
_cell.length_b   1.000
_cell.length_c   1.000
_cell.angle_alpha   90.00
_cell.angle_beta   90.00
_cell.angle_gamma   90.00
#
_symmetry.space_group_name_H-M   'P 1'
#
loop_
_entity.id
_entity.type
_entity.pdbx_description
1 polymer ?
#
loop_
_entity_poly.entity_id
_entity_poly.type
_entity_poly.pdbx_seq_one_letter_code
_entity_poly.pdbx_strand_id
1 'polypeptide(L)'
;ELVGEAPDDLQPPPPLPNLPSDVATAVDIALSNNPDLIAAKERADAAGFDSEVAGAGRLPRVSLFAGANYTDYFNTLASGATNVVQEETTANAGVNFSIPIFQGGLPAARQRQAQARETAALEQVIAAERNTIAQVRAAWSSWQASLAVIESSQVAVEAAALSLEGVRAENSIGSRQILDVLNAEQELLSAQAQLVTARRNAYVAGFSLLAAMGRAEARDLGFLDEGVLYDPLQNYEWVKGRVWDWGRDPEPASS
;
A
#
# COMPACT_ATOMS: atom_id res chain seq x y z
N GLU A 1 -8.75 20.25 -5.15
CA GLU A 1 -10.21 20.39 -5.18
C GLU A 1 -10.84 19.03 -5.51
N LEU A 2 -11.18 18.28 -4.48
CA LEU A 2 -11.84 16.98 -4.63
C LEU A 2 -13.37 17.11 -4.66
N VAL A 3 -13.89 18.27 -4.27
CA VAL A 3 -15.31 18.60 -4.25
C VAL A 3 -15.45 19.98 -4.84
N GLY A 4 -16.25 20.13 -5.89
CA GLY A 4 -16.45 21.41 -6.61
C GLY A 4 -17.10 22.53 -5.80
N GLU A 5 -17.51 22.27 -4.55
CA GLU A 5 -18.11 23.23 -3.63
C GLU A 5 -17.42 23.14 -2.26
N ALA A 6 -17.20 24.30 -1.63
CA ALA A 6 -16.72 24.32 -0.25
C ALA A 6 -17.82 23.81 0.68
N PRO A 7 -17.55 22.87 1.62
CA PRO A 7 -18.57 22.39 2.54
C PRO A 7 -19.00 23.52 3.49
N ASP A 8 -20.31 23.79 3.52
CA ASP A 8 -20.88 24.84 4.36
C ASP A 8 -21.08 24.43 5.83
N ASP A 9 -21.16 23.12 6.11
CA ASP A 9 -21.35 22.56 7.46
C ASP A 9 -20.39 21.39 7.71
N LEU A 10 -19.42 21.62 8.61
CA LEU A 10 -18.46 20.60 9.02
C LEU A 10 -18.93 19.90 10.28
N GLN A 11 -19.36 18.64 10.13
CA GLN A 11 -19.67 17.81 11.28
C GLN A 11 -18.39 17.27 11.95
N PRO A 12 -18.41 17.01 13.27
CA PRO A 12 -17.30 16.34 13.93
C PRO A 12 -17.03 14.99 13.27
N PRO A 13 -15.74 14.58 13.10
CA PRO A 13 -15.43 13.29 12.53
C PRO A 13 -16.02 12.16 13.39
N PRO A 14 -16.51 11.07 12.77
CA PRO A 14 -17.02 9.92 13.51
C PRO A 14 -15.92 9.30 14.40
N PRO A 15 -16.29 8.64 15.50
CA PRO A 15 -15.31 7.94 16.32
C PRO A 15 -14.57 6.88 15.48
N LEU A 16 -13.26 6.74 15.69
CA LEU A 16 -12.47 5.74 14.98
C LEU A 16 -12.92 4.33 15.37
N PRO A 17 -13.25 3.48 14.39
CA PRO A 17 -13.67 2.11 14.67
C PRO A 17 -12.49 1.22 15.05
N ASN A 18 -12.76 0.18 15.82
CA ASN A 18 -11.84 -0.95 16.04
C ASN A 18 -10.46 -0.60 16.61
N LEU A 19 -10.36 0.47 17.42
CA LEU A 19 -9.12 0.73 18.15
C LEU A 19 -8.86 -0.39 19.18
N PRO A 20 -7.63 -0.94 19.28
CA PRO A 20 -7.30 -2.03 20.19
C PRO A 20 -7.31 -1.55 21.64
N SER A 21 -7.53 -2.48 22.57
CA SER A 21 -7.52 -2.21 24.01
C SER A 21 -6.11 -2.14 24.60
N ASP A 22 -5.15 -2.80 23.97
CA ASP A 22 -3.77 -2.89 24.43
C ASP A 22 -2.77 -2.98 23.28
N VAL A 23 -1.50 -2.73 23.59
CA VAL A 23 -0.42 -2.71 22.59
C VAL A 23 -0.11 -4.10 22.00
N ALA A 24 -0.33 -5.17 22.77
CA ALA A 24 -0.05 -6.53 22.30
C ALA A 24 -1.05 -6.91 21.21
N THR A 25 -2.34 -6.68 21.45
CA THR A 25 -3.40 -6.86 20.44
C THR A 25 -3.15 -6.00 19.21
N ALA A 26 -2.70 -4.75 19.35
CA ALA A 26 -2.34 -3.90 18.22
C ALA A 26 -1.23 -4.50 17.35
N VAL A 27 -0.19 -5.05 17.99
CA VAL A 27 0.93 -5.72 17.30
C VAL A 27 0.45 -6.98 16.59
N ASP A 28 -0.36 -7.83 17.23
CA ASP A 28 -0.86 -9.07 16.63
C ASP A 28 -1.73 -8.80 15.38
N ILE A 29 -2.57 -7.76 15.45
CA ILE A 29 -3.36 -7.31 14.29
C ILE A 29 -2.42 -6.85 13.17
N ALA A 30 -1.39 -6.06 13.48
CA ALA A 30 -0.46 -5.55 12.48
C ALA A 30 0.34 -6.67 11.81
N LEU A 31 0.81 -7.66 12.56
CA LEU A 31 1.54 -8.79 12.00
C LEU A 31 0.71 -9.65 11.03
N SER A 32 -0.62 -9.57 11.17
CA SER A 32 -1.55 -10.29 10.30
C SER A 32 -2.02 -9.46 9.09
N ASN A 33 -2.13 -8.14 9.23
CA ASN A 33 -2.83 -7.29 8.26
C ASN A 33 -1.95 -6.19 7.64
N ASN A 34 -0.73 -5.95 8.15
CA ASN A 34 0.09 -4.87 7.61
C ASN A 34 0.53 -5.20 6.17
N PRO A 35 0.18 -4.36 5.18
CA PRO A 35 0.43 -4.64 3.77
C PRO A 35 1.91 -4.68 3.41
N ASP A 36 2.77 -3.90 4.09
CA ASP A 36 4.20 -3.91 3.84
C ASP A 36 4.85 -5.23 4.27
N LEU A 37 4.38 -5.80 5.39
CA LEU A 37 4.83 -7.10 5.86
C LEU A 37 4.34 -8.24 4.95
N ILE A 38 3.09 -8.18 4.51
CA ILE A 38 2.53 -9.14 3.54
C ILE A 38 3.34 -9.07 2.24
N ALA A 39 3.57 -7.87 1.70
CA ALA A 39 4.37 -7.68 0.50
C ALA A 39 5.82 -8.19 0.64
N ALA A 40 6.43 -8.07 1.82
CA ALA A 40 7.76 -8.62 2.07
C ALA A 40 7.74 -10.16 2.05
N LYS A 41 6.73 -10.81 2.61
CA LYS A 41 6.55 -12.28 2.57
C LYS A 41 6.37 -12.76 1.14
N GLU A 42 5.48 -12.14 0.37
CA GLU A 42 5.25 -12.51 -1.03
C GLU A 42 6.51 -12.35 -1.91
N ARG A 43 7.34 -11.33 -1.63
CA ARG A 43 8.63 -11.17 -2.32
C ARG A 43 9.64 -12.24 -1.95
N ALA A 44 9.63 -12.72 -0.70
CA ALA A 44 10.48 -13.82 -0.29
C ALA A 44 10.05 -15.14 -0.95
N ASP A 45 8.75 -15.39 -1.04
CA ASP A 45 8.19 -16.55 -1.74
C ASP A 45 8.51 -16.50 -3.25
N ALA A 46 8.40 -15.35 -3.89
CA ALA A 46 8.81 -15.15 -5.28
C ALA A 46 10.31 -15.44 -5.50
N ALA A 47 11.17 -15.00 -4.57
CA ALA A 47 12.60 -15.32 -4.63
C ALA A 47 12.90 -16.83 -4.47
N GLY A 48 12.06 -17.56 -3.70
CA GLY A 48 12.08 -19.01 -3.61
C GLY A 48 11.81 -19.68 -4.97
N PHE A 49 10.76 -19.23 -5.68
CA PHE A 49 10.47 -19.70 -7.04
C PHE A 49 11.60 -19.37 -8.03
N ASP A 50 12.24 -18.20 -7.91
CA ASP A 50 13.41 -17.85 -8.74
C ASP A 50 14.58 -18.83 -8.51
N SER A 51 14.75 -19.31 -7.27
CA SER A 51 15.73 -20.34 -6.91
C SER A 51 15.43 -21.68 -7.57
N GLU A 52 14.16 -22.09 -7.60
CA GLU A 52 13.71 -23.29 -8.29
C GLU A 52 13.88 -23.18 -9.82
N VAL A 53 13.51 -22.05 -10.41
CA VAL A 53 13.71 -21.75 -11.85
C VAL A 53 15.18 -21.81 -12.22
N ALA A 54 16.07 -21.26 -11.37
CA ALA A 54 17.52 -21.37 -11.62
C ALA A 54 18.01 -22.82 -11.59
N GLY A 55 17.43 -23.68 -10.74
CA GLY A 55 17.68 -25.12 -10.70
C GLY A 55 17.21 -25.84 -11.96
N ALA A 56 16.08 -25.43 -12.53
CA ALA A 56 15.51 -26.01 -13.75
C ALA A 56 16.38 -25.84 -15.00
N GLY A 57 17.40 -24.99 -14.96
CA GLY A 57 18.40 -24.84 -16.04
C GLY A 57 19.19 -26.10 -16.38
N ARG A 58 19.10 -27.16 -15.55
CA ARG A 58 19.70 -28.50 -15.78
C ARG A 58 18.74 -29.48 -16.44
N LEU A 59 17.46 -29.14 -16.54
CA LEU A 59 16.43 -30.03 -17.04
C LEU A 59 16.41 -30.06 -18.59
N PRO A 60 15.94 -31.19 -19.18
CA PRO A 60 15.67 -31.25 -20.60
C PRO A 60 14.64 -30.19 -21.02
N ARG A 61 14.84 -29.62 -22.22
CA ARG A 61 13.91 -28.67 -22.83
C ARG A 61 13.30 -29.29 -24.09
N VAL A 62 11.99 -29.18 -24.19
CA VAL A 62 11.22 -29.56 -25.37
C VAL A 62 10.56 -28.30 -25.93
N SER A 63 10.79 -28.02 -27.20
CA SER A 63 10.13 -26.93 -27.90
C SER A 63 9.48 -27.41 -29.20
N LEU A 64 8.27 -26.96 -29.45
CA LEU A 64 7.56 -27.15 -30.71
C LEU A 64 7.80 -25.92 -31.58
N PHE A 65 8.01 -26.11 -32.87
CA PHE A 65 8.05 -25.03 -33.81
C PHE A 65 7.25 -25.37 -35.07
N ALA A 66 6.62 -24.34 -35.64
CA ALA A 66 5.99 -24.41 -36.95
C ALA A 66 6.25 -23.09 -37.66
N GLY A 67 6.58 -23.17 -38.93
CA GLY A 67 6.85 -22.00 -39.73
C GLY A 67 6.40 -22.24 -41.17
N ALA A 68 6.00 -21.17 -41.83
CA ALA A 68 5.77 -21.16 -43.29
C ALA A 68 6.50 -19.96 -43.88
N ASN A 69 7.19 -20.15 -44.96
CA ASN A 69 7.89 -19.12 -45.72
C ASN A 69 7.46 -19.15 -47.16
N TYR A 70 7.09 -17.96 -47.67
CA TYR A 70 6.80 -17.75 -49.07
C TYR A 70 7.86 -16.81 -49.63
N THR A 71 8.50 -17.21 -50.73
CA THR A 71 9.52 -16.41 -51.41
C THR A 71 9.12 -16.27 -52.87
N ASP A 72 9.00 -15.03 -53.32
CA ASP A 72 8.79 -14.68 -54.71
C ASP A 72 10.02 -13.94 -55.23
N TYR A 73 10.66 -14.46 -56.27
CA TYR A 73 11.86 -13.90 -56.85
C TYR A 73 11.57 -12.86 -57.94
N PHE A 74 10.30 -12.50 -58.20
CA PHE A 74 9.88 -11.47 -59.15
C PHE A 74 10.49 -11.62 -60.52
N ASN A 75 10.63 -12.86 -61.06
CA ASN A 75 11.30 -13.19 -62.31
C ASN A 75 12.78 -12.73 -62.42
N THR A 76 13.46 -12.55 -61.28
CA THR A 76 14.87 -12.15 -61.27
C THR A 76 15.85 -13.32 -61.34
N LEU A 77 15.39 -14.56 -61.11
CA LEU A 77 16.20 -15.75 -61.22
C LEU A 77 16.35 -16.14 -62.69
N ALA A 78 17.55 -16.04 -63.23
CA ALA A 78 18.02 -16.49 -64.53
C ALA A 78 17.26 -15.96 -65.75
N SER A 79 17.67 -14.86 -66.24
CA SER A 79 17.32 -14.35 -67.56
C SER A 79 17.83 -15.34 -68.64
N GLY A 80 16.92 -16.29 -69.12
CA GLY A 80 17.23 -17.17 -70.23
C GLY A 80 17.10 -18.68 -70.02
N ALA A 81 16.80 -19.19 -68.82
CA ALA A 81 16.51 -20.62 -68.57
C ALA A 81 14.99 -20.83 -68.48
N THR A 82 14.43 -21.59 -69.40
CA THR A 82 13.05 -22.05 -69.33
C THR A 82 12.93 -23.10 -68.25
N ASN A 83 12.14 -22.83 -67.18
CA ASN A 83 11.77 -23.64 -66.02
C ASN A 83 12.52 -23.37 -64.69
N VAL A 84 12.87 -22.13 -64.39
CA VAL A 84 13.26 -21.77 -63.03
C VAL A 84 12.01 -21.41 -62.23
N VAL A 85 11.78 -22.10 -61.12
CA VAL A 85 10.68 -21.83 -60.20
C VAL A 85 10.92 -20.45 -59.57
N GLN A 86 10.01 -19.50 -59.80
CA GLN A 86 10.13 -18.12 -59.31
C GLN A 86 9.45 -17.91 -57.96
N GLU A 87 8.57 -18.83 -57.57
CA GLU A 87 7.84 -18.79 -56.32
C GLU A 87 8.14 -20.09 -55.54
N GLU A 88 8.49 -19.96 -54.27
CA GLU A 88 8.74 -21.08 -53.40
C GLU A 88 7.92 -20.92 -52.09
N THR A 89 7.13 -21.96 -51.80
CA THR A 89 6.45 -22.06 -50.51
C THR A 89 7.02 -23.21 -49.72
N THR A 90 7.61 -22.91 -48.58
CA THR A 90 8.16 -23.90 -47.68
C THR A 90 7.38 -23.91 -46.36
N ALA A 91 6.90 -25.05 -45.93
CA ALA A 91 6.31 -25.23 -44.60
C ALA A 91 7.15 -26.23 -43.80
N ASN A 92 7.47 -25.88 -42.55
CA ASN A 92 8.23 -26.72 -41.66
C ASN A 92 7.56 -26.74 -40.30
N ALA A 93 7.54 -27.92 -39.68
CA ALA A 93 7.08 -28.12 -38.32
C ALA A 93 7.93 -29.21 -37.66
N GLY A 94 8.17 -29.09 -36.39
CA GLY A 94 8.98 -30.08 -35.70
C GLY A 94 8.98 -29.91 -34.18
N VAL A 95 9.67 -30.87 -33.55
CA VAL A 95 9.93 -30.89 -32.11
C VAL A 95 11.44 -30.84 -31.90
N ASN A 96 11.89 -29.87 -31.13
CA ASN A 96 13.29 -29.80 -30.72
C ASN A 96 13.41 -30.27 -29.25
N PHE A 97 14.28 -31.27 -29.02
CA PHE A 97 14.60 -31.79 -27.71
C PHE A 97 16.07 -31.53 -27.40
N SER A 98 16.34 -30.85 -26.27
CA SER A 98 17.70 -30.48 -25.87
C SER A 98 17.96 -30.83 -24.42
N ILE A 99 19.05 -31.55 -24.16
CA ILE A 99 19.52 -31.88 -22.82
C ILE A 99 20.91 -31.26 -22.64
N PRO A 100 21.10 -30.34 -21.70
CA PRO A 100 22.44 -29.81 -21.40
C PRO A 100 23.22 -30.83 -20.57
N ILE A 101 24.28 -31.43 -21.16
CA ILE A 101 25.07 -32.45 -20.49
C ILE A 101 26.18 -31.83 -19.63
N PHE A 102 26.83 -30.77 -20.14
CA PHE A 102 27.91 -30.08 -19.43
C PHE A 102 27.88 -28.59 -19.76
N GLN A 103 27.88 -27.76 -18.72
CA GLN A 103 27.79 -26.28 -18.82
C GLN A 103 28.86 -25.61 -17.95
N GLY A 104 30.01 -26.26 -17.65
CA GLY A 104 31.10 -25.69 -16.88
C GLY A 104 30.71 -25.19 -15.48
N GLY A 105 29.68 -25.77 -14.85
CA GLY A 105 29.19 -25.37 -13.52
C GLY A 105 28.29 -24.14 -13.48
N LEU A 106 27.94 -23.53 -14.64
CA LEU A 106 27.11 -22.32 -14.72
C LEU A 106 25.73 -22.49 -14.07
N PRO A 107 24.96 -23.58 -14.27
CA PRO A 107 23.67 -23.74 -13.61
C PRO A 107 23.79 -23.83 -12.08
N ALA A 108 24.84 -24.49 -11.58
CA ALA A 108 25.09 -24.56 -10.15
C ALA A 108 25.44 -23.20 -9.54
N ALA A 109 26.21 -22.38 -10.28
CA ALA A 109 26.52 -21.01 -9.85
C ALA A 109 25.29 -20.10 -9.83
N ARG A 110 24.43 -20.19 -10.87
CA ARG A 110 23.17 -19.44 -10.94
C ARG A 110 22.21 -19.84 -9.82
N GLN A 111 22.09 -21.13 -9.52
CA GLN A 111 21.25 -21.61 -8.43
C GLN A 111 21.74 -21.07 -7.07
N ARG A 112 23.06 -21.13 -6.78
CA ARG A 112 23.61 -20.55 -5.55
C ARG A 112 23.38 -19.04 -5.45
N GLN A 113 23.47 -18.33 -6.57
CA GLN A 113 23.18 -16.90 -6.62
C GLN A 113 21.71 -16.61 -6.31
N ALA A 114 20.78 -17.40 -6.86
CA ALA A 114 19.33 -17.28 -6.56
C ALA A 114 19.05 -17.61 -5.09
N GLN A 115 19.64 -18.68 -4.55
CA GLN A 115 19.52 -19.03 -3.13
C GLN A 115 20.04 -17.93 -2.20
N ALA A 116 21.15 -17.25 -2.56
CA ALA A 116 21.62 -16.11 -1.77
C ALA A 116 20.65 -14.92 -1.81
N ARG A 117 19.97 -14.69 -2.94
CA ARG A 117 18.90 -13.67 -3.05
C ARG A 117 17.65 -14.03 -2.24
N GLU A 118 17.26 -15.30 -2.26
CA GLU A 118 16.18 -15.84 -1.45
C GLU A 118 16.46 -15.63 0.05
N THR A 119 17.68 -15.99 0.49
CA THR A 119 18.11 -15.72 1.88
C THR A 119 18.04 -14.24 2.22
N ALA A 120 18.49 -13.35 1.33
CA ALA A 120 18.41 -11.92 1.54
C ALA A 120 16.95 -11.42 1.61
N ALA A 121 16.04 -12.00 0.82
CA ALA A 121 14.60 -11.66 0.88
C ALA A 121 13.96 -12.13 2.20
N LEU A 122 14.32 -13.32 2.71
CA LEU A 122 13.90 -13.80 4.02
C LEU A 122 14.36 -12.89 5.17
N GLU A 123 15.61 -12.41 5.12
CA GLU A 123 16.10 -11.43 6.10
C GLU A 123 15.34 -10.09 6.02
N GLN A 124 14.89 -9.69 4.83
CA GLN A 124 14.04 -8.51 4.65
C GLN A 124 12.66 -8.70 5.29
N VAL A 125 12.08 -9.92 5.28
CA VAL A 125 10.84 -10.21 6.03
C VAL A 125 11.04 -9.97 7.52
N ILE A 126 12.13 -10.48 8.11
CA ILE A 126 12.44 -10.28 9.52
C ILE A 126 12.61 -8.79 9.85
N ALA A 127 13.27 -8.04 8.96
CA ALA A 127 13.44 -6.60 9.12
C ALA A 127 12.10 -5.86 9.04
N ALA A 128 11.22 -6.23 8.09
CA ALA A 128 9.87 -5.66 7.96
C ALA A 128 9.01 -5.95 9.20
N GLU A 129 9.05 -7.18 9.73
CA GLU A 129 8.33 -7.57 10.94
C GLU A 129 8.76 -6.71 12.15
N ARG A 130 10.06 -6.59 12.38
CA ARG A 130 10.60 -5.77 13.48
C ARG A 130 10.24 -4.30 13.31
N ASN A 131 10.26 -3.78 12.11
CA ASN A 131 9.88 -2.41 11.80
C ASN A 131 8.39 -2.18 12.05
N THR A 132 7.51 -3.09 11.62
CA THR A 132 6.07 -3.05 11.89
C THR A 132 5.80 -3.02 13.40
N ILE A 133 6.43 -3.91 14.17
CA ILE A 133 6.30 -3.92 15.63
C ILE A 133 6.73 -2.57 16.24
N ALA A 134 7.85 -2.01 15.79
CA ALA A 134 8.35 -0.74 16.29
C ALA A 134 7.39 0.42 15.95
N GLN A 135 6.89 0.47 14.73
CA GLN A 135 5.93 1.48 14.29
C GLN A 135 4.62 1.44 15.06
N VAL A 136 4.05 0.23 15.27
CA VAL A 136 2.81 0.06 16.03
C VAL A 136 3.00 0.50 17.48
N ARG A 137 4.09 0.12 18.13
CA ARG A 137 4.39 0.53 19.52
C ARG A 137 4.57 2.04 19.64
N ALA A 138 5.25 2.66 18.67
CA ALA A 138 5.42 4.11 18.64
C ALA A 138 4.08 4.84 18.41
N ALA A 139 3.26 4.36 17.46
CA ALA A 139 1.94 4.93 17.19
C ALA A 139 1.01 4.77 18.40
N TRP A 140 1.03 3.61 19.08
CA TRP A 140 0.28 3.37 20.31
C TRP A 140 0.67 4.35 21.42
N SER A 141 1.98 4.51 21.67
CA SER A 141 2.47 5.44 22.69
C SER A 141 2.10 6.88 22.37
N SER A 142 2.17 7.28 21.11
CA SER A 142 1.76 8.62 20.65
C SER A 142 0.26 8.84 20.86
N TRP A 143 -0.58 7.85 20.54
CA TRP A 143 -2.01 7.93 20.75
C TRP A 143 -2.36 8.05 22.22
N GLN A 144 -1.78 7.21 23.09
CA GLN A 144 -1.99 7.28 24.54
C GLN A 144 -1.54 8.64 25.14
N ALA A 145 -0.39 9.14 24.70
CA ALA A 145 0.06 10.46 25.09
C ALA A 145 -0.91 11.56 24.67
N SER A 146 -1.48 11.46 23.46
CA SER A 146 -2.46 12.43 22.96
C SER A 146 -3.75 12.43 23.78
N LEU A 147 -4.19 11.28 24.26
CA LEU A 147 -5.35 11.19 25.16
C LEU A 147 -5.08 11.88 26.50
N ALA A 148 -3.89 11.69 27.09
CA ALA A 148 -3.50 12.37 28.32
C ALA A 148 -3.41 13.90 28.14
N VAL A 149 -3.01 14.38 26.95
CA VAL A 149 -3.00 15.81 26.61
C VAL A 149 -4.43 16.37 26.55
N ILE A 150 -5.42 15.63 26.08
CA ILE A 150 -6.84 16.06 26.11
C ILE A 150 -7.27 16.28 27.55
N GLU A 151 -7.00 15.32 28.46
CA GLU A 151 -7.37 15.40 29.87
C GLU A 151 -6.73 16.63 30.53
N SER A 152 -5.43 16.86 30.35
CA SER A 152 -4.76 18.03 30.92
C SER A 152 -5.24 19.35 30.31
N SER A 153 -5.55 19.38 29.00
CA SER A 153 -6.11 20.57 28.34
C SER A 153 -7.53 20.88 28.83
N GLN A 154 -8.33 19.84 29.17
CA GLN A 154 -9.66 20.00 29.74
C GLN A 154 -9.56 20.69 31.12
N VAL A 155 -8.65 20.23 31.98
CA VAL A 155 -8.41 20.86 33.30
C VAL A 155 -7.93 22.30 33.13
N ALA A 156 -7.09 22.58 32.13
CA ALA A 156 -6.64 23.95 31.87
C ALA A 156 -7.79 24.89 31.48
N VAL A 157 -8.74 24.41 30.64
CA VAL A 157 -9.95 25.17 30.29
C VAL A 157 -10.80 25.46 31.51
N GLU A 158 -11.02 24.47 32.36
CA GLU A 158 -11.80 24.61 33.61
C GLU A 158 -11.15 25.64 34.56
N ALA A 159 -9.82 25.57 34.73
CA ALA A 159 -9.06 26.50 35.54
C ALA A 159 -9.12 27.94 34.99
N ALA A 160 -8.97 28.12 33.67
CA ALA A 160 -9.07 29.42 33.03
C ALA A 160 -10.49 30.01 33.12
N ALA A 161 -11.53 29.19 33.01
CA ALA A 161 -12.92 29.59 33.19
C ALA A 161 -13.20 30.09 34.60
N LEU A 162 -12.72 29.33 35.62
CA LEU A 162 -12.84 29.74 37.02
C LEU A 162 -12.05 31.03 37.33
N SER A 163 -10.85 31.15 36.74
CA SER A 163 -10.07 32.39 36.86
C SER A 163 -10.79 33.61 36.30
N LEU A 164 -11.37 33.46 35.10
CA LEU A 164 -12.18 34.51 34.48
C LEU A 164 -13.39 34.91 35.34
N GLU A 165 -14.09 33.93 35.93
CA GLU A 165 -15.21 34.21 36.83
C GLU A 165 -14.74 35.01 38.07
N GLY A 166 -13.62 34.60 38.69
CA GLY A 166 -13.04 35.34 39.78
C GLY A 166 -12.64 36.78 39.43
N VAL A 167 -11.95 36.98 38.32
CA VAL A 167 -11.54 38.33 37.83
C VAL A 167 -12.76 39.20 37.50
N ARG A 168 -13.82 38.63 36.92
CA ARG A 168 -15.09 39.35 36.68
C ARG A 168 -15.76 39.78 37.97
N ALA A 169 -15.80 38.93 38.97
CA ALA A 169 -16.35 39.25 40.27
C ALA A 169 -15.56 40.36 40.98
N GLU A 170 -14.23 40.31 40.97
CA GLU A 170 -13.36 41.37 41.49
C GLU A 170 -13.49 42.69 40.74
N ASN A 171 -13.67 42.66 39.42
CA ASN A 171 -13.91 43.85 38.59
C ASN A 171 -15.26 44.49 38.93
N SER A 172 -16.30 43.70 39.19
CA SER A 172 -17.65 44.18 39.50
C SER A 172 -17.71 45.02 40.76
N ILE A 173 -16.79 44.78 41.72
CA ILE A 173 -16.65 45.57 42.97
C ILE A 173 -15.56 46.66 42.87
N GLY A 174 -14.98 46.86 41.68
CA GLY A 174 -13.98 47.89 41.41
C GLY A 174 -12.57 47.54 41.87
N SER A 175 -12.28 46.29 42.28
CA SER A 175 -10.98 45.81 42.73
C SER A 175 -10.00 45.44 41.63
N ARG A 176 -10.47 45.25 40.39
CA ARG A 176 -9.68 44.90 39.19
C ARG A 176 -10.02 45.82 38.01
N GLN A 177 -9.06 45.95 37.10
CA GLN A 177 -9.24 46.73 35.87
C GLN A 177 -9.92 45.88 34.78
N ILE A 178 -10.63 46.53 33.86
CA ILE A 178 -11.25 45.87 32.73
C ILE A 178 -10.22 45.12 31.83
N LEU A 179 -8.99 45.63 31.81
CA LEU A 179 -7.89 44.95 31.07
C LEU A 179 -7.59 43.56 31.63
N ASP A 180 -7.69 43.37 32.96
CA ASP A 180 -7.50 42.06 33.58
C ASP A 180 -8.59 41.10 33.15
N VAL A 181 -9.82 41.54 32.98
CA VAL A 181 -10.93 40.75 32.47
C VAL A 181 -10.67 40.31 31.03
N LEU A 182 -10.23 41.24 30.17
CA LEU A 182 -9.90 40.94 28.76
C LEU A 182 -8.74 39.96 28.65
N ASN A 183 -7.71 40.06 29.51
CA ASN A 183 -6.61 39.11 29.54
C ASN A 183 -7.09 37.72 29.96
N ALA A 184 -7.95 37.59 30.97
CA ALA A 184 -8.51 36.34 31.39
C ALA A 184 -9.44 35.70 30.34
N GLU A 185 -10.20 36.49 29.58
CA GLU A 185 -10.97 36.06 28.44
C GLU A 185 -10.08 35.50 27.32
N GLN A 186 -8.98 36.18 27.02
CA GLN A 186 -8.00 35.72 26.03
C GLN A 186 -7.34 34.42 26.46
N GLU A 187 -7.00 34.25 27.75
CA GLU A 187 -6.44 33.04 28.30
C GLU A 187 -7.41 31.86 28.17
N LEU A 188 -8.70 32.07 28.54
CA LEU A 188 -9.72 31.03 28.35
C LEU A 188 -9.87 30.65 26.86
N LEU A 189 -9.92 31.61 25.95
CA LEU A 189 -10.01 31.35 24.53
C LEU A 189 -8.79 30.55 24.03
N SER A 190 -7.59 30.90 24.50
CA SER A 190 -6.36 30.17 24.19
C SER A 190 -6.39 28.74 24.69
N ALA A 191 -6.85 28.50 25.93
CA ALA A 191 -7.01 27.16 26.49
C ALA A 191 -8.02 26.32 25.72
N GLN A 192 -9.15 26.91 25.29
CA GLN A 192 -10.15 26.26 24.48
C GLN A 192 -9.59 25.87 23.09
N ALA A 193 -8.84 26.74 22.45
CA ALA A 193 -8.18 26.45 21.18
C ALA A 193 -7.16 25.31 21.28
N GLN A 194 -6.40 25.28 22.42
CA GLN A 194 -5.48 24.17 22.71
C GLN A 194 -6.21 22.86 22.90
N LEU A 195 -7.36 22.83 23.60
CA LEU A 195 -8.17 21.62 23.74
C LEU A 195 -8.69 21.09 22.41
N VAL A 196 -9.16 21.98 21.51
CA VAL A 196 -9.57 21.59 20.16
C VAL A 196 -8.40 20.97 19.40
N THR A 197 -7.23 21.59 19.49
CA THR A 197 -6.01 21.09 18.87
C THR A 197 -5.60 19.71 19.43
N ALA A 198 -5.69 19.52 20.77
CA ALA A 198 -5.42 18.26 21.41
C ALA A 198 -6.37 17.15 20.92
N ARG A 199 -7.67 17.44 20.82
CA ARG A 199 -8.67 16.49 20.28
C ARG A 199 -8.37 16.10 18.85
N ARG A 200 -8.06 17.07 17.98
CA ARG A 200 -7.66 16.80 16.60
C ARG A 200 -6.40 15.93 16.55
N ASN A 201 -5.39 16.24 17.36
CA ASN A 201 -4.14 15.48 17.37
C ASN A 201 -4.34 14.03 17.86
N ALA A 202 -5.18 13.81 18.87
CA ALA A 202 -5.55 12.47 19.31
C ALA A 202 -6.27 11.67 18.24
N TYR A 203 -7.17 12.31 17.48
CA TYR A 203 -7.84 11.67 16.34
C TYR A 203 -6.82 11.24 15.26
N VAL A 204 -5.91 12.15 14.89
CA VAL A 204 -4.84 11.85 13.91
C VAL A 204 -3.91 10.75 14.40
N ALA A 205 -3.55 10.75 15.70
CA ALA A 205 -2.71 9.70 16.27
C ALA A 205 -3.40 8.33 16.28
N GLY A 206 -4.71 8.29 16.59
CA GLY A 206 -5.52 7.07 16.49
C GLY A 206 -5.61 6.55 15.06
N PHE A 207 -5.80 7.44 14.08
CA PHE A 207 -5.80 7.07 12.66
C PHE A 207 -4.42 6.54 12.22
N SER A 208 -3.33 7.15 12.69
CA SER A 208 -1.97 6.68 12.42
C SER A 208 -1.70 5.29 13.01
N LEU A 209 -2.31 4.98 14.18
CA LEU A 209 -2.27 3.65 14.76
C LEU A 209 -3.01 2.62 13.88
N LEU A 210 -4.22 2.95 13.42
CA LEU A 210 -4.97 2.09 12.49
C LEU A 210 -4.19 1.83 11.21
N ALA A 211 -3.54 2.87 10.65
CA ALA A 211 -2.70 2.74 9.47
C ALA A 211 -1.48 1.83 9.71
N ALA A 212 -0.80 1.98 10.86
CA ALA A 212 0.32 1.11 11.23
C ALA A 212 -0.11 -0.37 11.41
N MET A 213 -1.37 -0.58 11.85
CA MET A 213 -1.97 -1.91 11.98
C MET A 213 -2.48 -2.50 10.65
N GLY A 214 -2.46 -1.73 9.55
CA GLY A 214 -3.05 -2.14 8.27
C GLY A 214 -4.59 -2.16 8.30
N ARG A 215 -5.21 -1.31 9.11
CA ARG A 215 -6.67 -1.19 9.30
C ARG A 215 -7.22 0.19 8.97
N ALA A 216 -6.56 0.92 8.07
CA ALA A 216 -6.98 2.24 7.62
C ALA A 216 -7.54 2.25 6.19
N GLU A 217 -7.92 1.10 5.67
CA GLU A 217 -8.61 1.01 4.38
C GLU A 217 -10.04 1.57 4.47
N ALA A 218 -10.57 2.05 3.35
CA ALA A 218 -11.93 2.59 3.30
C ALA A 218 -12.97 1.59 3.83
N ARG A 219 -12.75 0.32 3.59
CA ARG A 219 -13.58 -0.80 4.06
C ARG A 219 -13.55 -0.95 5.58
N ASP A 220 -12.38 -0.80 6.20
CA ASP A 220 -12.20 -0.85 7.67
C ASP A 220 -12.86 0.33 8.38
N LEU A 221 -12.94 1.47 7.68
CA LEU A 221 -13.54 2.71 8.17
C LEU A 221 -15.05 2.79 7.95
N GLY A 222 -15.65 1.73 7.37
CA GLY A 222 -17.10 1.66 7.17
C GLY A 222 -17.60 2.35 5.89
N PHE A 223 -16.71 2.74 4.99
CA PHE A 223 -17.08 3.23 3.66
C PHE A 223 -17.41 2.01 2.78
N LEU A 224 -18.66 1.60 2.80
CA LEU A 224 -19.14 0.38 2.11
C LEU A 224 -19.72 0.65 0.71
N ASP A 225 -19.53 1.82 0.16
CA ASP A 225 -20.07 2.16 -1.17
C ASP A 225 -19.27 1.38 -2.24
N GLU A 226 -19.83 0.25 -2.70
CA GLU A 226 -19.16 -0.70 -3.61
C GLU A 226 -18.70 -0.06 -4.94
N GLY A 227 -19.27 1.09 -5.31
CA GLY A 227 -18.90 1.85 -6.51
C GLY A 227 -17.61 2.67 -6.38
N VAL A 228 -17.12 2.91 -5.16
CA VAL A 228 -15.96 3.77 -4.87
C VAL A 228 -14.74 2.97 -4.44
N LEU A 229 -14.93 1.70 -4.05
CA LEU A 229 -13.83 0.86 -3.59
C LEU A 229 -13.06 0.28 -4.78
N TYR A 230 -11.80 0.67 -4.91
CA TYR A 230 -10.89 0.06 -5.86
C TYR A 230 -10.59 -1.40 -5.47
N ASP A 231 -10.90 -2.33 -6.37
CA ASP A 231 -10.53 -3.74 -6.22
C ASP A 231 -9.37 -4.08 -7.18
N PRO A 232 -8.14 -4.26 -6.68
CA PRO A 232 -6.99 -4.58 -7.53
C PRO A 232 -7.08 -5.96 -8.18
N LEU A 233 -7.91 -6.86 -7.64
CA LEU A 233 -8.08 -8.21 -8.18
C LEU A 233 -9.06 -8.27 -9.35
N GLN A 234 -9.94 -7.30 -9.50
CA GLN A 234 -10.95 -7.27 -10.55
C GLN A 234 -10.35 -7.41 -11.95
N ASN A 235 -9.30 -6.65 -12.23
CA ASN A 235 -8.60 -6.73 -13.52
C ASN A 235 -7.87 -8.07 -13.69
N TYR A 236 -7.24 -8.58 -12.63
CA TYR A 236 -6.57 -9.88 -12.65
C TYR A 236 -7.56 -11.02 -12.94
N GLU A 237 -8.68 -11.07 -12.21
CA GLU A 237 -9.73 -12.07 -12.39
C GLU A 237 -10.30 -12.04 -13.82
N TRP A 238 -10.42 -10.84 -14.39
CA TRP A 238 -10.90 -10.66 -15.74
C TRP A 238 -9.90 -11.16 -16.80
N VAL A 239 -8.59 -10.96 -16.59
CA VAL A 239 -7.53 -11.33 -17.56
C VAL A 239 -7.09 -12.79 -17.43
N LYS A 240 -7.07 -13.38 -16.22
CA LYS A 240 -6.49 -14.70 -15.95
C LYS A 240 -7.09 -15.84 -16.79
N GLY A 241 -8.34 -15.72 -17.25
CA GLY A 241 -9.02 -16.70 -18.11
C GLY A 241 -8.90 -16.45 -19.62
N ARG A 242 -8.25 -15.39 -20.05
CA ARG A 242 -8.15 -15.01 -21.46
C ARG A 242 -6.91 -15.61 -22.11
N VAL A 243 -7.13 -16.58 -22.98
CA VAL A 243 -6.09 -17.21 -23.80
C VAL A 243 -5.89 -16.45 -25.14
N TRP A 244 -6.88 -15.66 -25.57
CA TRP A 244 -6.89 -14.97 -26.85
C TRP A 244 -6.95 -13.44 -26.66
N ASP A 245 -6.03 -12.74 -27.29
CA ASP A 245 -5.78 -11.28 -27.14
C ASP A 245 -6.73 -10.39 -27.99
N TRP A 246 -7.84 -10.93 -28.48
CA TRP A 246 -8.79 -10.23 -29.36
C TRP A 246 -9.96 -9.57 -28.60
N GLY A 247 -9.95 -9.61 -27.28
CA GLY A 247 -10.96 -8.98 -26.45
C GLY A 247 -10.60 -7.54 -26.10
N ARG A 248 -11.54 -6.61 -26.33
CA ARG A 248 -11.40 -5.22 -25.91
C ARG A 248 -11.55 -5.11 -24.38
N ASP A 249 -10.71 -4.31 -23.74
CA ASP A 249 -10.85 -4.01 -22.32
C ASP A 249 -12.17 -3.27 -22.05
N PRO A 250 -12.82 -3.48 -20.90
CA PRO A 250 -13.98 -2.69 -20.50
C PRO A 250 -13.56 -1.22 -20.43
N GLU A 251 -14.47 -0.33 -20.83
CA GLU A 251 -14.22 1.10 -20.69
C GLU A 251 -14.00 1.44 -19.22
N PRO A 252 -13.00 2.28 -18.88
CA PRO A 252 -12.79 2.70 -17.50
C PRO A 252 -14.06 3.39 -16.99
N ALA A 253 -14.50 3.03 -15.79
CA ALA A 253 -15.65 3.68 -15.17
C ALA A 253 -15.34 5.18 -15.09
N SER A 254 -16.24 6.01 -15.66
CA SER A 254 -16.14 7.46 -15.52
C SER A 254 -16.27 7.83 -14.04
N SER A 255 -15.23 8.44 -13.49
CA SER A 255 -15.22 9.04 -12.16
C SER A 255 -16.12 10.27 -12.08
#